data_554f8a07d71273058f84faf7b1f8d161
#
_entry.id   554f8a07d71273058f84faf7b1f8d161
#
_cell.length_a   1.000
_cell.length_b   1.000
_cell.length_c   1.000
_cell.angle_alpha   90.00
_cell.angle_beta   90.00
_cell.angle_gamma   90.00
#
_symmetry.space_group_name_H-M   'P 1'
#
loop_
_entity.id
_entity.type
_entity.pdbx_description
1 polymer ?
#
loop_
_entity_poly.entity_id
_entity_poly.type
_entity_poly.pdbx_seq_one_letter_code
_entity_poly.pdbx_strand_id
1 'polypeptide(L)'
;MIAQHGGLWSDLQCQARGVSGRTIGYDHIKQRRMEHEVPKAPGGSLGDYVPFYFAPRSPMLYTIHRRNTVFQGGQEPVVHLVSTVEEVAARVPPLAWMFTDGHAVIDLSEYYIDISDLDRVDWGIMTAKYWRDTLEDGDRVRRRQAEFLVYQFFPWELISEIAVIDSKIQGRVKQMLADVAYVPKIVVRRDWYYS
;
A
#
# COMPACT_ATOMS: atom_id res chain seq x y z
N MET A 1 -9.47 1.17 15.63
CA MET A 1 -8.15 1.11 14.95
C MET A 1 -8.10 -0.11 14.03
N ILE A 2 -7.25 -0.09 12.97
CA ILE A 2 -7.06 -1.23 12.04
C ILE A 2 -6.86 -2.56 12.79
N ALA A 3 -5.95 -2.58 13.77
CA ALA A 3 -5.69 -3.77 14.60
C ALA A 3 -6.92 -4.28 15.38
N GLN A 4 -7.79 -3.40 15.85
CA GLN A 4 -9.03 -3.77 16.55
C GLN A 4 -10.10 -4.34 15.61
N HIS A 5 -10.05 -4.01 14.32
CA HIS A 5 -10.90 -4.58 13.28
C HIS A 5 -10.32 -5.87 12.68
N GLY A 6 -9.23 -6.40 13.24
CA GLY A 6 -8.57 -7.62 12.80
C GLY A 6 -7.73 -7.47 11.53
N GLY A 7 -7.65 -6.27 10.92
CA GLY A 7 -6.87 -6.02 9.71
C GLY A 7 -7.34 -4.82 8.91
N LEU A 8 -6.89 -4.77 7.65
CA LEU A 8 -7.24 -3.72 6.70
C LEU A 8 -8.38 -4.19 5.80
N TRP A 9 -9.41 -3.38 5.70
CA TRP A 9 -10.51 -3.58 4.76
C TRP A 9 -10.27 -2.76 3.48
N SER A 10 -10.70 -3.28 2.34
CA SER A 10 -10.74 -2.52 1.10
C SER A 10 -11.68 -1.31 1.21
N ASP A 11 -11.55 -0.34 0.30
CA ASP A 11 -12.38 0.87 0.35
C ASP A 11 -13.88 0.56 0.27
N LEU A 12 -14.30 -0.36 -0.60
CA LEU A 12 -15.71 -0.77 -0.70
C LEU A 12 -16.18 -1.51 0.54
N GLN A 13 -15.35 -2.36 1.16
CA GLN A 13 -15.69 -3.01 2.42
C GLN A 13 -15.76 -2.01 3.58
N CYS A 14 -14.91 -0.99 3.62
CA CYS A 14 -15.02 0.10 4.60
C CYS A 14 -16.35 0.83 4.46
N GLN A 15 -16.77 1.17 3.24
CA GLN A 15 -18.06 1.80 2.98
C GLN A 15 -19.23 0.92 3.42
N ALA A 16 -19.24 -0.35 3.01
CA ALA A 16 -20.31 -1.30 3.36
C ALA A 16 -20.45 -1.52 4.87
N ARG A 17 -19.35 -1.41 5.63
CA ARG A 17 -19.30 -1.59 7.09
C ARG A 17 -19.45 -0.30 7.88
N GLY A 18 -19.59 0.86 7.21
CA GLY A 18 -19.62 2.17 7.86
C GLY A 18 -18.32 2.54 8.59
N VAL A 19 -17.21 1.93 8.19
CA VAL A 19 -15.88 2.25 8.75
C VAL A 19 -15.38 3.50 8.04
N SER A 20 -15.31 4.59 8.76
CA SER A 20 -14.76 5.85 8.25
C SER A 20 -13.32 6.02 8.66
N GLY A 21 -12.50 6.52 7.73
CA GLY A 21 -11.11 6.88 7.97
C GLY A 21 -10.79 8.25 7.35
N ARG A 22 -9.65 8.83 7.75
CA ARG A 22 -9.17 10.06 7.11
C ARG A 22 -8.55 9.73 5.76
N THR A 23 -9.07 10.32 4.68
CA THR A 23 -8.44 10.25 3.36
C THR A 23 -7.13 11.05 3.38
N ILE A 24 -6.03 10.44 2.97
CA ILE A 24 -4.69 11.07 2.88
C ILE A 24 -4.21 11.23 1.44
N GLY A 25 -4.80 10.50 0.49
CA GLY A 25 -4.54 10.58 -0.95
C GLY A 25 -5.49 11.54 -1.67
N TYR A 26 -5.52 11.45 -2.99
CA TYR A 26 -6.43 12.21 -3.83
C TYR A 26 -7.78 11.53 -3.96
N ASP A 27 -8.88 12.27 -3.74
CA ASP A 27 -10.24 11.73 -3.84
C ASP A 27 -10.58 11.25 -5.26
N HIS A 28 -10.11 11.95 -6.30
CA HIS A 28 -10.33 11.55 -7.69
C HIS A 28 -9.63 10.21 -8.05
N ILE A 29 -8.46 9.92 -7.45
CA ILE A 29 -7.80 8.62 -7.64
C ILE A 29 -8.61 7.52 -6.93
N LYS A 30 -9.09 7.81 -5.73
CA LYS A 30 -9.96 6.88 -4.99
C LYS A 30 -11.24 6.57 -5.78
N GLN A 31 -11.88 7.58 -6.36
CA GLN A 31 -13.05 7.40 -7.22
C GLN A 31 -12.74 6.53 -8.45
N ARG A 32 -11.66 6.83 -9.17
CA ARG A 32 -11.22 6.01 -10.31
C ARG A 32 -10.98 4.56 -9.92
N ARG A 33 -10.40 4.28 -8.75
CA ARG A 33 -10.21 2.90 -8.27
C ARG A 33 -11.53 2.17 -8.05
N MET A 34 -12.57 2.84 -7.60
CA MET A 34 -13.88 2.25 -7.39
C MET A 34 -14.58 1.87 -8.71
N GLU A 35 -14.23 2.54 -9.79
CA GLU A 35 -14.82 2.35 -11.13
C GLU A 35 -13.95 1.46 -12.04
N HIS A 36 -12.65 1.32 -11.74
CA HIS A 36 -11.72 0.57 -12.57
C HIS A 36 -11.88 -0.93 -12.38
N GLU A 37 -12.36 -1.63 -13.40
CA GLU A 37 -12.56 -3.08 -13.39
C GLU A 37 -11.23 -3.84 -13.36
N VAL A 38 -11.20 -4.92 -12.59
CA VAL A 38 -10.03 -5.80 -12.47
C VAL A 38 -10.19 -6.98 -13.42
N PRO A 39 -9.25 -7.17 -14.38
CA PRO A 39 -9.40 -8.15 -15.45
C PRO A 39 -9.09 -9.59 -15.03
N LYS A 40 -8.62 -9.84 -13.82
CA LYS A 40 -8.26 -11.17 -13.29
C LYS A 40 -9.23 -11.58 -12.18
N ALA A 41 -9.37 -12.91 -11.98
CA ALA A 41 -10.15 -13.44 -10.85
C ALA A 41 -9.56 -13.01 -9.51
N PRO A 42 -10.39 -12.68 -8.50
CA PRO A 42 -11.84 -12.80 -8.45
C PRO A 42 -12.64 -11.70 -9.16
N GLY A 43 -12.00 -10.71 -9.80
CA GLY A 43 -12.68 -9.62 -10.51
C GLY A 43 -13.10 -8.48 -9.58
N GLY A 44 -14.20 -7.83 -9.92
CA GLY A 44 -14.66 -6.63 -9.23
C GLY A 44 -13.92 -5.37 -9.68
N SER A 45 -13.85 -4.37 -8.82
CA SER A 45 -13.11 -3.13 -9.07
C SER A 45 -11.87 -3.03 -8.18
N LEU A 46 -10.94 -2.10 -8.48
CA LEU A 46 -9.80 -1.84 -7.60
C LEU A 46 -10.23 -1.36 -6.20
N GLY A 47 -11.45 -0.87 -6.03
CA GLY A 47 -12.05 -0.54 -4.74
C GLY A 47 -12.30 -1.77 -3.85
N ASP A 48 -12.36 -2.97 -4.43
CA ASP A 48 -12.48 -4.24 -3.70
C ASP A 48 -11.16 -4.76 -3.13
N TYR A 49 -10.03 -4.08 -3.42
CA TYR A 49 -8.71 -4.57 -3.02
C TYR A 49 -8.03 -3.65 -2.02
N VAL A 50 -7.30 -4.25 -1.08
CA VAL A 50 -6.35 -3.57 -0.20
C VAL A 50 -5.01 -3.45 -0.93
N PRO A 51 -4.55 -2.24 -1.30
CA PRO A 51 -3.34 -2.06 -2.06
C PRO A 51 -2.09 -1.93 -1.18
N PHE A 52 -0.99 -2.51 -1.65
CA PHE A 52 0.34 -2.33 -1.09
C PHE A 52 1.31 -1.92 -2.20
N TYR A 53 2.24 -1.03 -1.90
CA TYR A 53 3.35 -0.70 -2.79
C TYR A 53 4.54 -1.63 -2.54
N PHE A 54 5.27 -1.99 -3.59
CA PHE A 54 6.53 -2.73 -3.46
C PHE A 54 7.71 -1.87 -2.96
N ALA A 55 7.52 -0.55 -2.84
CA ALA A 55 8.56 0.36 -2.40
C ALA A 55 8.03 1.39 -1.39
N PRO A 56 8.76 1.67 -0.29
CA PRO A 56 8.28 2.56 0.78
C PRO A 56 8.19 4.02 0.33
N ARG A 57 9.10 4.50 -0.54
CA ARG A 57 9.11 5.89 -1.04
C ARG A 57 8.25 6.01 -2.30
N SER A 58 6.93 5.79 -2.12
CA SER A 58 5.96 5.88 -3.22
C SER A 58 5.75 7.33 -3.69
N PRO A 59 5.28 7.54 -4.94
CA PRO A 59 4.82 8.85 -5.42
C PRO A 59 3.75 9.47 -4.53
N MET A 60 2.84 8.67 -3.97
CA MET A 60 1.84 9.15 -3.02
C MET A 60 2.48 9.74 -1.75
N LEU A 61 3.46 9.05 -1.15
CA LEU A 61 4.17 9.57 0.02
C LEU A 61 4.91 10.87 -0.32
N TYR A 62 5.50 10.99 -1.52
CA TYR A 62 6.11 12.23 -1.98
C TYR A 62 5.11 13.37 -2.04
N THR A 63 3.91 13.12 -2.57
CA THR A 63 2.84 14.11 -2.65
C THR A 63 2.39 14.57 -1.25
N ILE A 64 2.28 13.64 -0.30
CA ILE A 64 1.98 13.94 1.11
C ILE A 64 3.11 14.76 1.74
N HIS A 65 4.37 14.39 1.52
CA HIS A 65 5.54 15.15 1.98
C HIS A 65 5.51 16.59 1.47
N ARG A 66 5.15 16.79 0.19
CA ARG A 66 5.01 18.13 -0.42
C ARG A 66 3.73 18.87 0.00
N ARG A 67 2.88 18.25 0.83
CA ARG A 67 1.57 18.80 1.27
C ARG A 67 0.64 19.15 0.09
N ASN A 68 0.74 18.41 -1.00
CA ASN A 68 -0.07 18.60 -2.21
C ASN A 68 -1.36 17.78 -2.20
N THR A 69 -1.83 17.34 -1.02
CA THR A 69 -3.10 16.63 -0.82
C THR A 69 -3.99 17.42 0.15
N VAL A 70 -5.23 16.99 0.31
CA VAL A 70 -6.13 17.53 1.36
C VAL A 70 -5.59 17.26 2.76
N PHE A 71 -4.74 16.27 2.94
CA PHE A 71 -4.07 15.96 4.19
C PHE A 71 -2.84 16.85 4.40
N GLN A 72 -2.97 17.85 5.28
CA GLN A 72 -1.91 18.85 5.56
C GLN A 72 -0.90 18.41 6.65
N GLY A 73 -1.02 17.18 7.16
CA GLY A 73 -0.17 16.67 8.24
C GLY A 73 1.28 16.35 7.83
N GLY A 74 1.59 16.39 6.52
CA GLY A 74 2.89 15.96 6.01
C GLY A 74 3.11 14.46 6.18
N GLN A 75 4.33 13.99 5.97
CA GLN A 75 4.65 12.56 6.04
C GLN A 75 4.96 12.05 7.45
N GLU A 76 5.21 12.92 8.44
CA GLU A 76 5.63 12.54 9.77
C GLU A 76 4.66 11.56 10.48
N PRO A 77 3.32 11.76 10.42
CA PRO A 77 2.39 10.83 11.04
C PRO A 77 2.08 9.59 10.19
N VAL A 78 2.59 9.50 8.97
CA VAL A 78 2.38 8.33 8.11
C VAL A 78 3.25 7.18 8.59
N VAL A 79 2.67 6.01 8.76
CA VAL A 79 3.38 4.76 9.09
C VAL A 79 3.34 3.80 7.91
N HIS A 80 4.39 2.99 7.74
CA HIS A 80 4.38 1.90 6.77
C HIS A 80 3.99 0.61 7.48
N LEU A 81 2.95 -0.05 6.99
CA LEU A 81 2.60 -1.42 7.37
C LEU A 81 3.28 -2.37 6.39
N VAL A 82 4.10 -3.26 6.89
CA VAL A 82 4.96 -4.12 6.08
C VAL A 82 4.52 -5.56 6.19
N SER A 83 4.48 -6.22 5.05
CA SER A 83 4.30 -7.66 4.91
C SER A 83 5.19 -8.17 3.78
N THR A 84 5.18 -9.46 3.51
CA THR A 84 5.87 -10.05 2.37
C THR A 84 4.89 -10.78 1.46
N VAL A 85 5.21 -10.81 0.17
CA VAL A 85 4.39 -11.54 -0.82
C VAL A 85 4.33 -13.02 -0.48
N GLU A 86 5.46 -13.58 -0.02
CA GLU A 86 5.60 -14.99 0.36
C GLU A 86 4.67 -15.36 1.52
N GLU A 87 4.60 -14.52 2.58
CA GLU A 87 3.69 -14.76 3.72
C GLU A 87 2.23 -14.73 3.29
N VAL A 88 1.87 -13.80 2.41
CA VAL A 88 0.49 -13.68 1.89
C VAL A 88 0.14 -14.86 0.99
N ALA A 89 1.04 -15.25 0.07
CA ALA A 89 0.82 -16.35 -0.86
C ALA A 89 0.76 -17.72 -0.16
N ALA A 90 1.52 -17.90 0.91
CA ALA A 90 1.56 -19.16 1.69
C ALA A 90 0.43 -19.28 2.72
N ARG A 91 -0.43 -18.26 2.87
CA ARG A 91 -1.46 -18.26 3.91
C ARG A 91 -2.51 -19.35 3.72
N VAL A 92 -2.92 -19.93 4.86
CA VAL A 92 -4.02 -20.92 4.92
C VAL A 92 -5.08 -20.42 5.92
N PRO A 93 -6.36 -20.32 5.52
CA PRO A 93 -6.86 -20.48 4.15
C PRO A 93 -6.29 -19.41 3.20
N PRO A 94 -6.20 -19.71 1.89
CA PRO A 94 -5.58 -18.81 0.92
C PRO A 94 -6.37 -17.50 0.78
N LEU A 95 -5.63 -16.40 0.63
CA LEU A 95 -6.19 -15.12 0.23
C LEU A 95 -6.19 -15.01 -1.30
N ALA A 96 -7.22 -14.38 -1.86
CA ALA A 96 -7.17 -13.97 -3.26
C ALA A 96 -6.31 -12.71 -3.37
N TRP A 97 -5.29 -12.74 -4.20
CA TRP A 97 -4.36 -11.64 -4.42
C TRP A 97 -3.91 -11.59 -5.88
N MET A 98 -3.40 -10.44 -6.26
CA MET A 98 -2.72 -10.22 -7.53
C MET A 98 -1.71 -9.10 -7.37
N PHE A 99 -0.89 -8.85 -8.37
CA PHE A 99 -0.04 -7.68 -8.42
C PHE A 99 0.00 -7.09 -9.83
N THR A 100 0.50 -5.86 -9.93
CA THR A 100 0.67 -5.15 -11.19
C THR A 100 2.13 -4.75 -11.39
N ASP A 101 2.54 -4.56 -12.64
CA ASP A 101 3.87 -4.03 -13.01
C ASP A 101 3.97 -2.50 -12.92
N GLY A 102 2.85 -1.84 -12.63
CA GLY A 102 2.75 -0.38 -12.52
C GLY A 102 1.50 0.06 -11.79
N HIS A 103 1.18 1.35 -11.83
CA HIS A 103 -0.01 1.91 -11.19
C HIS A 103 -1.29 1.25 -11.71
N ALA A 104 -2.03 0.57 -10.85
CA ALA A 104 -3.13 -0.31 -11.23
C ALA A 104 -4.27 0.39 -12.01
N VAL A 105 -4.50 1.72 -11.81
CA VAL A 105 -5.53 2.48 -12.56
C VAL A 105 -5.10 2.89 -13.96
N ILE A 106 -3.90 2.55 -14.39
CA ILE A 106 -3.38 2.90 -15.72
C ILE A 106 -3.55 1.69 -16.64
N ASP A 107 -4.24 1.86 -17.76
CA ASP A 107 -4.57 0.79 -18.71
C ASP A 107 -3.36 0.05 -19.28
N LEU A 108 -2.19 0.69 -19.27
CA LEU A 108 -0.91 0.06 -19.67
C LEU A 108 -0.40 -0.95 -18.63
N SER A 109 -0.92 -0.95 -17.40
CA SER A 109 -0.45 -1.84 -16.34
C SER A 109 -1.04 -3.23 -16.50
N GLU A 110 -0.17 -4.23 -16.48
CA GLU A 110 -0.53 -5.63 -16.56
C GLU A 110 -0.77 -6.22 -15.16
N TYR A 111 -1.68 -7.20 -15.08
CA TYR A 111 -2.07 -7.86 -13.84
C TYR A 111 -1.60 -9.32 -13.82
N TYR A 112 -0.98 -9.74 -12.72
CA TYR A 112 -0.39 -11.06 -12.51
C TYR A 112 -0.96 -11.73 -11.26
N ILE A 113 -1.17 -13.04 -11.31
CA ILE A 113 -1.75 -13.84 -10.22
C ILE A 113 -0.83 -15.00 -9.80
N ASP A 114 0.36 -15.07 -10.35
CA ASP A 114 1.36 -16.09 -10.05
C ASP A 114 2.62 -15.43 -9.46
N ILE A 115 3.11 -15.96 -8.35
CA ILE A 115 4.33 -15.46 -7.68
C ILE A 115 5.58 -15.60 -8.58
N SER A 116 5.57 -16.54 -9.51
CA SER A 116 6.66 -16.72 -10.48
C SER A 116 6.82 -15.54 -11.44
N ASP A 117 5.79 -14.70 -11.58
CA ASP A 117 5.82 -13.49 -12.41
C ASP A 117 6.38 -12.25 -11.68
N LEU A 118 6.88 -12.37 -10.45
CA LEU A 118 7.41 -11.22 -9.70
C LEU A 118 8.61 -10.53 -10.37
N ASP A 119 9.25 -11.16 -11.33
CA ASP A 119 10.27 -10.55 -12.20
C ASP A 119 9.71 -9.48 -13.15
N ARG A 120 8.38 -9.43 -13.35
CA ARG A 120 7.68 -8.38 -14.09
C ARG A 120 7.66 -7.04 -13.36
N VAL A 121 7.85 -7.04 -12.05
CA VAL A 121 8.05 -5.80 -11.28
C VAL A 121 9.44 -5.25 -11.56
N ASP A 122 9.54 -3.98 -11.93
CA ASP A 122 10.82 -3.31 -12.14
C ASP A 122 11.53 -3.06 -10.80
N TRP A 123 12.26 -4.06 -10.31
CA TRP A 123 13.00 -3.96 -9.05
C TRP A 123 14.10 -2.89 -9.09
N GLY A 124 14.60 -2.54 -10.26
CA GLY A 124 15.53 -1.43 -10.44
C GLY A 124 14.89 -0.10 -10.05
N ILE A 125 13.68 0.17 -10.53
CA ILE A 125 12.95 1.39 -10.18
C ILE A 125 12.44 1.35 -8.73
N MET A 126 12.12 0.17 -8.16
CA MET A 126 11.71 0.02 -6.76
C MET A 126 12.79 0.45 -5.78
N THR A 127 14.05 0.24 -6.10
CA THR A 127 15.20 0.64 -5.27
C THR A 127 15.76 2.00 -5.61
N ALA A 128 15.37 2.61 -6.74
CA ALA A 128 15.90 3.87 -7.22
C ALA A 128 15.60 5.04 -6.27
N LYS A 129 16.62 5.85 -5.98
CA LYS A 129 16.46 7.11 -5.25
C LYS A 129 15.64 8.13 -6.04
N TYR A 130 15.85 8.19 -7.35
CA TYR A 130 15.17 9.08 -8.31
C TYR A 130 14.35 8.22 -9.27
N TRP A 131 13.05 8.36 -9.21
CA TRP A 131 12.06 7.56 -9.96
C TRP A 131 11.21 8.39 -10.94
N ARG A 132 11.53 9.68 -11.12
CA ARG A 132 10.83 10.52 -12.10
C ARG A 132 11.14 10.04 -13.51
N ASP A 133 10.20 10.31 -14.40
CA ASP A 133 10.38 10.10 -15.84
C ASP A 133 11.56 10.91 -16.34
N THR A 134 12.24 10.37 -17.34
CA THR A 134 13.35 11.02 -18.08
C THR A 134 13.01 11.08 -19.57
N LEU A 135 13.85 11.74 -20.34
CA LEU A 135 13.68 11.78 -21.81
C LEU A 135 13.86 10.38 -22.44
N GLU A 136 14.69 9.55 -21.83
CA GLU A 136 15.00 8.19 -22.29
C GLU A 136 13.98 7.15 -21.79
N ASP A 137 13.29 7.46 -20.69
CA ASP A 137 12.37 6.53 -20.04
C ASP A 137 11.20 7.29 -19.41
N GLY A 138 10.12 7.43 -20.16
CA GLY A 138 8.91 8.16 -19.78
C GLY A 138 7.89 7.34 -18.98
N ASP A 139 8.26 6.14 -18.50
CA ASP A 139 7.33 5.22 -17.80
C ASP A 139 7.78 4.87 -16.38
N ARG A 140 8.78 5.56 -15.85
CA ARG A 140 9.36 5.29 -14.52
C ARG A 140 8.35 5.53 -13.39
N VAL A 141 7.57 6.61 -13.49
CA VAL A 141 6.55 6.98 -12.49
C VAL A 141 5.46 5.91 -12.40
N ARG A 142 4.97 5.38 -13.54
CA ARG A 142 3.97 4.30 -13.55
C ARG A 142 4.53 3.04 -12.89
N ARG A 143 5.70 2.56 -13.34
CA ARG A 143 6.34 1.34 -12.82
C ARG A 143 6.67 1.46 -11.33
N ARG A 144 7.10 2.65 -10.84
CA ARG A 144 7.32 2.90 -9.40
C ARG A 144 6.09 2.70 -8.54
N GLN A 145 4.92 2.73 -9.11
CA GLN A 145 3.63 2.55 -8.45
C GLN A 145 3.04 1.15 -8.65
N ALA A 146 3.87 0.15 -8.99
CA ALA A 146 3.44 -1.24 -8.98
C ALA A 146 2.84 -1.60 -7.62
N GLU A 147 1.72 -2.34 -7.66
CA GLU A 147 0.91 -2.62 -6.49
C GLU A 147 0.75 -4.14 -6.30
N PHE A 148 0.78 -4.57 -5.03
CA PHE A 148 0.26 -5.87 -4.61
C PHE A 148 -1.14 -5.65 -4.03
N LEU A 149 -2.13 -6.38 -4.52
CA LEU A 149 -3.55 -6.16 -4.30
C LEU A 149 -4.16 -7.39 -3.62
N VAL A 150 -4.74 -7.23 -2.43
CA VAL A 150 -5.39 -8.33 -1.69
C VAL A 150 -6.90 -8.10 -1.65
N TYR A 151 -7.68 -9.10 -2.07
CA TYR A 151 -9.13 -8.97 -2.22
C TYR A 151 -9.83 -8.80 -0.87
N GLN A 152 -10.63 -7.78 -0.76
CA GLN A 152 -11.52 -7.38 0.33
C GLN A 152 -10.90 -7.13 1.69
N PHE A 153 -10.01 -7.99 2.18
CA PHE A 153 -9.50 -7.92 3.55
C PHE A 153 -8.07 -8.43 3.67
N PHE A 154 -7.23 -7.70 4.37
CA PHE A 154 -5.87 -8.10 4.71
C PHE A 154 -5.75 -8.29 6.22
N PRO A 155 -5.48 -9.51 6.72
CA PRO A 155 -5.39 -9.83 8.14
C PRO A 155 -4.26 -9.07 8.86
N TRP A 156 -4.53 -8.60 10.08
CA TRP A 156 -3.56 -7.86 10.88
C TRP A 156 -2.31 -8.69 11.22
N GLU A 157 -2.47 -9.99 11.45
CA GLU A 157 -1.37 -10.90 11.76
C GLU A 157 -0.33 -11.09 10.64
N LEU A 158 -0.67 -10.71 9.41
CA LEU A 158 0.27 -10.71 8.27
C LEU A 158 1.09 -9.41 8.19
N ILE A 159 0.87 -8.44 9.06
CA ILE A 159 1.77 -7.29 9.20
C ILE A 159 2.94 -7.71 10.09
N SER A 160 4.11 -7.87 9.51
CA SER A 160 5.32 -8.28 10.23
C SER A 160 6.05 -7.10 10.88
N GLU A 161 6.00 -5.91 10.27
CA GLU A 161 6.69 -4.72 10.73
C GLU A 161 5.83 -3.45 10.55
N ILE A 162 5.94 -2.51 11.50
CA ILE A 162 5.46 -1.14 11.37
C ILE A 162 6.67 -0.22 11.34
N ALA A 163 6.94 0.38 10.18
CA ALA A 163 8.04 1.32 10.05
C ALA A 163 7.55 2.76 10.22
N VAL A 164 8.31 3.53 10.99
CA VAL A 164 7.99 4.92 11.36
C VAL A 164 9.20 5.84 11.13
N ILE A 165 8.93 7.13 10.99
CA ILE A 165 9.96 8.13 10.66
C ILE A 165 10.96 8.38 11.80
N ASP A 166 10.51 8.34 13.07
CA ASP A 166 11.34 8.63 14.24
C ASP A 166 10.87 7.94 15.52
N SER A 167 11.65 8.09 16.60
CA SER A 167 11.36 7.50 17.91
C SER A 167 10.12 8.09 18.59
N LYS A 168 9.75 9.34 18.28
CA LYS A 168 8.54 9.98 18.83
C LYS A 168 7.29 9.29 18.28
N ILE A 169 7.25 9.06 16.97
CA ILE A 169 6.14 8.31 16.32
C ILE A 169 6.17 6.85 16.78
N GLN A 170 7.35 6.23 16.91
CA GLN A 170 7.48 4.88 17.46
C GLN A 170 6.82 4.75 18.85
N GLY A 171 7.09 5.68 19.75
CA GLY A 171 6.48 5.69 21.09
C GLY A 171 4.95 5.82 21.03
N ARG A 172 4.43 6.68 20.16
CA ARG A 172 2.98 6.81 19.95
C ARG A 172 2.34 5.54 19.42
N VAL A 173 2.96 4.88 18.42
CA VAL A 173 2.44 3.64 17.86
C VAL A 173 2.46 2.52 18.91
N LYS A 174 3.53 2.39 19.70
CA LYS A 174 3.59 1.44 20.83
C LYS A 174 2.44 1.65 21.82
N GLN A 175 2.18 2.90 22.20
CA GLN A 175 1.09 3.24 23.12
C GLN A 175 -0.28 2.90 22.52
N MET A 176 -0.50 3.19 21.23
CA MET A 176 -1.75 2.87 20.53
C MET A 176 -2.02 1.36 20.42
N LEU A 177 -0.98 0.53 20.44
CA LEU A 177 -1.07 -0.92 20.30
C LEU A 177 -0.92 -1.67 21.63
N ALA A 178 -0.89 -0.96 22.78
CA ALA A 178 -0.63 -1.57 24.10
C ALA A 178 -1.60 -2.71 24.45
N ASP A 179 -2.87 -2.59 24.04
CA ASP A 179 -3.93 -3.56 24.35
C ASP A 179 -4.26 -4.49 23.17
N VAL A 180 -3.37 -4.55 22.15
CA VAL A 180 -3.56 -5.40 20.97
C VAL A 180 -2.83 -6.73 21.18
N ALA A 181 -3.52 -7.85 20.94
CA ALA A 181 -2.97 -9.19 21.19
C ALA A 181 -1.72 -9.51 20.34
N TYR A 182 -1.71 -9.09 19.08
CA TYR A 182 -0.54 -9.21 18.20
C TYR A 182 0.02 -7.82 17.86
N VAL A 183 1.26 -7.60 18.22
CA VAL A 183 1.96 -6.34 17.93
C VAL A 183 3.12 -6.60 16.97
N PRO A 184 3.06 -6.12 15.74
CA PRO A 184 4.17 -6.19 14.79
C PRO A 184 5.42 -5.50 15.33
N LYS A 185 6.60 -5.85 14.81
CA LYS A 185 7.85 -5.17 15.15
C LYS A 185 7.76 -3.69 14.75
N ILE A 186 7.96 -2.77 15.69
CA ILE A 186 7.91 -1.33 15.42
C ILE A 186 9.33 -0.79 15.32
N VAL A 187 9.72 -0.30 14.13
CA VAL A 187 11.09 0.12 13.81
C VAL A 187 11.14 1.55 13.26
N VAL A 188 12.24 2.22 13.52
CA VAL A 188 12.53 3.54 12.91
C VAL A 188 13.25 3.31 11.58
N ARG A 189 12.65 3.81 10.49
CA ARG A 189 13.16 3.72 9.11
C ARG A 189 13.16 5.11 8.48
N ARG A 190 14.02 6.01 8.93
CA ARG A 190 14.11 7.39 8.42
C ARG A 190 14.38 7.44 6.92
N ASP A 191 15.13 6.49 6.40
CA ASP A 191 15.47 6.33 4.99
C ASP A 191 14.27 6.00 4.08
N TRP A 192 13.15 5.58 4.64
CA TRP A 192 11.90 5.30 3.92
C TRP A 192 11.03 6.55 3.69
N TYR A 193 11.46 7.68 4.21
CA TYR A 193 10.77 8.96 4.10
C TYR A 193 11.58 9.94 3.23
N TYR A 194 10.92 10.96 2.74
CA TYR A 194 11.56 12.04 1.97
C TYR A 194 12.23 13.05 2.90
N SER A 195 13.35 13.61 2.44
CA SER A 195 14.10 14.69 3.13
C SER A 195 13.79 16.04 2.52
#